data_ceb1f805e3932353cc0b9c8d7ae7e8e5
#
_entry.id   ceb1f805e3932353cc0b9c8d7ae7e8e5
#
_cell.length_a   1.000
_cell.length_b   1.000
_cell.length_c   1.000
_cell.angle_alpha   90.00
_cell.angle_beta   90.00
_cell.angle_gamma   90.00
#
_symmetry.space_group_name_H-M   'P 1'
#
loop_
_entity.id
_entity.type
_entity.pdbx_description
1 polymer ?
#
loop_
_entity_poly.entity_id
_entity_poly.type
_entity_poly.pdbx_seq_one_letter_code
_entity_poly.pdbx_strand_id
1 'polypeptide(L)'
;LQELHFPHSLGLLYSAFTYYLGFKVNSGEYKVMGLAPYGKPIYSKLIRENLIDLKEDGSFRMNMEYFDFLGGMTMTNHKFEAVFNHPTRNAETKLTQKEMDIASSLQEVTEEIMLKMARHIREKTGTKNLCLAGGVALNCVGNGKILKEKIFENVWVQPAAGDAGGALGVALCTWYQLLNNKRKANEKDSMKGAYLGPQFKEDEIMNYLDS
;
A
#
# COMPACT_ATOMS: atom_id res chain seq x y z
N LEU A 1 -8.84 -12.14 -13.54
CA LEU A 1 -10.18 -11.84 -13.00
C LEU A 1 -10.57 -10.40 -13.28
N GLN A 2 -9.82 -9.47 -12.73
CA GLN A 2 -10.00 -8.03 -12.95
C GLN A 2 -8.67 -7.32 -12.89
N GLU A 3 -8.56 -6.21 -13.62
CA GLU A 3 -7.36 -5.38 -13.69
C GLU A 3 -7.75 -3.91 -13.70
N LEU A 4 -7.02 -3.10 -12.95
CA LEU A 4 -7.04 -1.66 -13.05
C LEU A 4 -5.83 -1.23 -13.87
N HIS A 5 -6.07 -0.65 -15.04
CA HIS A 5 -4.99 -0.23 -15.92
C HIS A 5 -4.38 1.10 -15.48
N PHE A 6 -3.08 1.24 -15.71
CA PHE A 6 -2.39 2.52 -15.58
C PHE A 6 -3.16 3.62 -16.35
N PRO A 7 -3.33 4.81 -15.81
CA PRO A 7 -2.71 5.35 -14.58
C PRO A 7 -3.53 5.14 -13.29
N HIS A 8 -4.63 4.42 -13.35
CA HIS A 8 -5.58 4.25 -12.25
C HIS A 8 -5.06 3.22 -11.24
N SER A 9 -4.24 3.67 -10.30
CA SER A 9 -3.58 2.83 -9.30
C SER A 9 -3.80 3.39 -7.89
N LEU A 10 -4.18 2.52 -6.95
CA LEU A 10 -4.29 2.90 -5.53
C LEU A 10 -2.92 3.31 -4.96
N GLY A 11 -1.85 2.67 -5.41
CA GLY A 11 -0.49 3.05 -5.05
C GLY A 11 -0.14 4.44 -5.55
N LEU A 12 -0.45 4.77 -6.81
CA LEU A 12 -0.21 6.11 -7.37
C LEU A 12 -1.07 7.18 -6.71
N LEU A 13 -2.31 6.88 -6.35
CA LEU A 13 -3.15 7.79 -5.56
C LEU A 13 -2.47 8.07 -4.21
N TYR A 14 -2.03 7.03 -3.50
CA TYR A 14 -1.36 7.18 -2.21
C TYR A 14 -0.04 7.95 -2.34
N SER A 15 0.75 7.69 -3.37
CA SER A 15 2.00 8.39 -3.68
C SER A 15 1.77 9.87 -4.03
N ALA A 16 0.67 10.19 -4.73
CA ALA A 16 0.32 11.59 -5.01
C ALA A 16 0.04 12.38 -3.73
N PHE A 17 -0.66 11.78 -2.78
CA PHE A 17 -0.86 12.39 -1.46
C PHE A 17 0.43 12.43 -0.64
N THR A 18 1.29 11.42 -0.76
CA THR A 18 2.61 11.41 -0.12
C THR A 18 3.42 12.62 -0.58
N TYR A 19 3.46 12.87 -1.89
CA TYR A 19 4.08 14.07 -2.48
C TYR A 19 3.43 15.35 -1.94
N TYR A 20 2.11 15.44 -2.02
CA TYR A 20 1.36 16.63 -1.61
C TYR A 20 1.59 16.99 -0.14
N LEU A 21 1.71 15.99 0.72
CA LEU A 21 2.02 16.15 2.13
C LEU A 21 3.53 16.40 2.41
N GLY A 22 4.34 16.60 1.36
CA GLY A 22 5.76 16.96 1.44
C GLY A 22 6.66 15.82 1.89
N PHE A 23 6.24 14.57 1.69
CA PHE A 23 7.09 13.41 1.91
C PHE A 23 7.66 12.87 0.59
N LYS A 24 8.78 12.17 0.68
CA LYS A 24 9.43 11.58 -0.50
C LYS A 24 8.63 10.38 -1.01
N VAL A 25 8.21 10.43 -2.27
CA VAL A 25 7.53 9.34 -2.96
C VAL A 25 8.41 8.09 -3.02
N ASN A 26 7.81 6.92 -2.99
CA ASN A 26 8.43 5.58 -2.95
C ASN A 26 9.23 5.28 -1.66
N SER A 27 9.17 6.17 -0.68
CA SER A 27 9.81 5.92 0.63
C SER A 27 9.11 6.61 1.79
N GLY A 28 8.10 7.44 1.54
CA GLY A 28 7.40 8.22 2.56
C GLY A 28 5.94 7.81 2.78
N GLU A 29 5.42 6.85 2.03
CA GLU A 29 4.05 6.38 2.13
C GLU A 29 3.73 5.87 3.54
N TYR A 30 4.67 5.18 4.19
CA TYR A 30 4.51 4.73 5.57
C TYR A 30 4.41 5.89 6.57
N LYS A 31 5.04 7.05 6.28
CA LYS A 31 4.92 8.25 7.11
C LYS A 31 3.51 8.84 7.04
N VAL A 32 2.90 8.83 5.85
CA VAL A 32 1.51 9.25 5.66
C VAL A 32 0.56 8.30 6.41
N MET A 33 0.77 7.00 6.30
CA MET A 33 0.02 5.99 7.06
C MET A 33 0.17 6.21 8.57
N GLY A 34 1.38 6.49 9.05
CA GLY A 34 1.65 6.78 10.46
C GLY A 34 1.12 8.14 10.94
N LEU A 35 0.90 9.10 10.01
CA LEU A 35 0.33 10.41 10.31
C LEU A 35 -1.20 10.35 10.44
N ALA A 36 -1.86 9.46 9.71
CA ALA A 36 -3.32 9.36 9.63
C ALA A 36 -4.03 9.24 11.00
N PRO A 37 -3.53 8.49 12.01
CA PRO A 37 -4.17 8.40 13.32
C PRO A 37 -4.25 9.72 14.10
N TYR A 38 -3.46 10.72 13.75
CA TYR A 38 -3.45 12.03 14.41
C TYR A 38 -4.47 13.01 13.82
N GLY A 39 -5.11 12.64 12.70
CA GLY A 39 -6.12 13.44 12.01
C GLY A 39 -7.53 12.90 12.14
N LYS A 40 -8.46 13.64 11.54
CA LYS A 40 -9.86 13.26 11.35
C LYS A 40 -10.16 13.16 9.86
N PRO A 41 -10.92 12.16 9.38
CA PRO A 41 -11.15 11.94 7.96
C PRO A 41 -12.20 12.87 7.35
N ILE A 42 -12.09 14.18 7.61
CA ILE A 42 -13.08 15.20 7.22
C ILE A 42 -13.06 15.52 5.71
N TYR A 43 -12.00 15.11 5.00
CA TYR A 43 -11.85 15.33 3.56
C TYR A 43 -12.17 14.10 2.71
N SER A 44 -12.55 12.96 3.29
CA SER A 44 -12.83 11.72 2.56
C SER A 44 -13.90 11.89 1.48
N LYS A 45 -14.93 12.70 1.77
CA LYS A 45 -15.97 13.03 0.79
C LYS A 45 -15.39 13.80 -0.40
N LEU A 46 -14.55 14.80 -0.15
CA LEU A 46 -13.90 15.59 -1.22
C LEU A 46 -12.99 14.71 -2.11
N ILE A 47 -12.28 13.76 -1.51
CA ILE A 47 -11.45 12.81 -2.28
C ILE A 47 -12.33 11.99 -3.21
N ARG A 48 -13.42 11.41 -2.72
CA ARG A 48 -14.34 10.60 -3.52
C ARG A 48 -15.03 11.39 -4.63
N GLU A 49 -15.45 12.60 -4.36
CA GLU A 49 -16.23 13.41 -5.30
C GLU A 49 -15.37 14.06 -6.39
N ASN A 50 -14.10 14.37 -6.11
CA ASN A 50 -13.25 15.10 -7.05
C ASN A 50 -12.14 14.25 -7.66
N LEU A 51 -11.47 13.42 -6.85
CA LEU A 51 -10.22 12.79 -7.25
C LEU A 51 -10.38 11.38 -7.81
N ILE A 52 -11.45 10.67 -7.45
CA ILE A 52 -11.69 9.31 -7.89
C ILE A 52 -13.18 9.06 -8.22
N ASP A 53 -13.42 8.16 -9.16
CA ASP A 53 -14.73 7.55 -9.41
C ASP A 53 -14.69 6.11 -8.90
N LEU A 54 -15.19 5.87 -7.70
CA LEU A 54 -15.15 4.58 -7.00
C LEU A 54 -16.45 3.81 -7.22
N LYS A 55 -16.33 2.54 -7.65
CA LYS A 55 -17.45 1.62 -7.88
C LYS A 55 -17.68 0.69 -6.68
N GLU A 56 -18.82 0.00 -6.68
CA GLU A 56 -19.21 -0.91 -5.59
C GLU A 56 -18.30 -2.13 -5.46
N ASP A 57 -17.72 -2.58 -6.57
CA ASP A 57 -16.75 -3.68 -6.59
C ASP A 57 -15.34 -3.29 -6.14
N GLY A 58 -15.13 -2.03 -5.79
CA GLY A 58 -13.84 -1.47 -5.40
C GLY A 58 -12.98 -1.03 -6.58
N SER A 59 -13.41 -1.26 -7.82
CA SER A 59 -12.73 -0.67 -8.97
C SER A 59 -12.91 0.85 -8.95
N PHE A 60 -11.92 1.56 -9.46
CA PHE A 60 -11.99 3.02 -9.48
C PHE A 60 -11.19 3.61 -10.65
N ARG A 61 -11.51 4.85 -10.97
CA ARG A 61 -10.71 5.67 -11.89
C ARG A 61 -10.29 6.95 -11.18
N MET A 62 -9.03 7.31 -11.32
CA MET A 62 -8.52 8.61 -10.89
C MET A 62 -8.95 9.67 -11.90
N ASN A 63 -9.38 10.83 -11.41
CA ASN A 63 -9.62 11.99 -12.25
C ASN A 63 -8.29 12.67 -12.56
N MET A 64 -7.73 12.35 -13.72
CA MET A 64 -6.37 12.76 -14.10
C MET A 64 -6.22 14.28 -14.27
N GLU A 65 -7.29 15.05 -14.22
CA GLU A 65 -7.24 16.51 -14.24
C GLU A 65 -6.50 17.12 -13.03
N TYR A 66 -6.42 16.38 -11.93
CA TYR A 66 -5.79 16.79 -10.66
C TYR A 66 -4.35 16.30 -10.50
N PHE A 67 -3.91 15.37 -11.35
CA PHE A 67 -2.62 14.69 -11.23
C PHE A 67 -1.71 15.08 -12.39
N ASP A 68 -0.41 15.20 -12.12
CA ASP A 68 0.57 15.68 -13.10
C ASP A 68 1.66 14.64 -13.44
N PHE A 69 1.64 13.49 -12.81
CA PHE A 69 2.68 12.48 -12.95
C PHE A 69 2.75 11.78 -14.32
N LEU A 70 1.78 12.02 -15.22
CA LEU A 70 1.83 11.45 -16.57
C LEU A 70 2.80 12.19 -17.51
N GLY A 71 2.99 13.47 -17.33
CA GLY A 71 3.80 14.26 -18.22
C GLY A 71 4.56 15.40 -17.53
N GLY A 72 4.28 15.62 -16.25
CA GLY A 72 4.92 16.65 -15.43
C GLY A 72 6.05 16.11 -14.56
N MET A 73 6.66 17.02 -13.81
CA MET A 73 7.72 16.72 -12.83
C MET A 73 7.21 16.61 -11.40
N THR A 74 5.90 16.72 -11.21
CA THR A 74 5.20 16.67 -9.90
C THR A 74 4.15 15.59 -9.92
N MET A 75 3.69 15.16 -8.75
CA MET A 75 2.61 14.16 -8.67
C MET A 75 1.23 14.81 -8.79
N THR A 76 1.10 16.04 -8.31
CA THR A 76 -0.16 16.79 -8.24
C THR A 76 0.01 18.19 -8.81
N ASN A 77 -1.08 18.84 -9.18
CA ASN A 77 -1.09 20.20 -9.72
C ASN A 77 -1.91 21.18 -8.85
N HIS A 78 -2.01 22.43 -9.28
CA HIS A 78 -2.76 23.47 -8.55
C HIS A 78 -4.25 23.17 -8.38
N LYS A 79 -4.88 22.39 -9.27
CA LYS A 79 -6.28 21.97 -9.09
C LYS A 79 -6.42 21.01 -7.91
N PHE A 80 -5.45 20.13 -7.71
CA PHE A 80 -5.41 19.26 -6.53
C PHE A 80 -5.31 20.09 -5.24
N GLU A 81 -4.46 21.11 -5.23
CA GLU A 81 -4.35 22.04 -4.10
C GLU A 81 -5.66 22.77 -3.81
N ALA A 82 -6.39 23.16 -4.86
CA ALA A 82 -7.67 23.84 -4.75
C ALA A 82 -8.75 22.95 -4.08
N VAL A 83 -8.74 21.63 -4.27
CA VAL A 83 -9.68 20.70 -3.62
C VAL A 83 -9.63 20.85 -2.10
N PHE A 84 -8.44 21.01 -1.56
CA PHE A 84 -8.23 21.12 -0.11
C PHE A 84 -8.09 22.56 0.37
N ASN A 85 -8.09 23.55 -0.56
CA ASN A 85 -7.75 24.94 -0.25
C ASN A 85 -6.46 25.04 0.59
N HIS A 86 -5.41 24.35 0.12
CA HIS A 86 -4.14 24.24 0.80
C HIS A 86 -3.02 23.96 -0.23
N PRO A 87 -1.87 24.65 -0.15
CA PRO A 87 -0.75 24.36 -1.04
C PRO A 87 -0.06 23.05 -0.70
N THR A 88 0.66 22.50 -1.67
CA THR A 88 1.58 21.39 -1.43
C THR A 88 2.57 21.76 -0.32
N ARG A 89 2.71 20.92 0.70
CA ARG A 89 3.60 21.17 1.82
C ARG A 89 5.07 21.05 1.38
N ASN A 90 5.86 22.03 1.73
CA ASN A 90 7.32 21.94 1.56
C ASN A 90 7.91 20.88 2.53
N ALA A 91 8.85 20.08 2.03
CA ALA A 91 9.54 19.10 2.86
C ALA A 91 10.14 19.75 4.12
N GLU A 92 10.20 18.97 5.20
CA GLU A 92 10.77 19.35 6.50
C GLU A 92 10.11 20.55 7.22
N THR A 93 9.01 21.10 6.67
CA THR A 93 8.21 22.10 7.41
C THR A 93 7.35 21.42 8.48
N LYS A 94 6.89 22.21 9.47
CA LYS A 94 6.04 21.70 10.54
C LYS A 94 4.72 21.16 9.98
N LEU A 95 4.32 19.97 10.42
CA LEU A 95 3.01 19.39 10.16
C LEU A 95 1.93 20.11 10.97
N THR A 96 0.82 20.41 10.34
CA THR A 96 -0.35 21.00 10.99
C THR A 96 -1.50 19.99 11.07
N GLN A 97 -2.58 20.36 11.75
CA GLN A 97 -3.77 19.50 11.83
C GLN A 97 -4.33 19.20 10.45
N LYS A 98 -4.17 20.10 9.49
CA LYS A 98 -4.70 19.92 8.14
C LYS A 98 -4.03 18.78 7.39
N GLU A 99 -2.71 18.67 7.45
CA GLU A 99 -1.97 17.54 6.87
C GLU A 99 -2.36 16.22 7.55
N MET A 100 -2.57 16.24 8.86
CA MET A 100 -3.05 15.07 9.61
C MET A 100 -4.44 14.64 9.16
N ASP A 101 -5.37 15.59 9.00
CA ASP A 101 -6.74 15.33 8.55
C ASP A 101 -6.79 14.83 7.09
N ILE A 102 -5.92 15.36 6.22
CA ILE A 102 -5.80 14.88 4.84
C ILE A 102 -5.23 13.46 4.81
N ALA A 103 -4.19 13.16 5.60
CA ALA A 103 -3.65 11.83 5.72
C ALA A 103 -4.67 10.81 6.25
N SER A 104 -5.45 11.20 7.26
CA SER A 104 -6.55 10.40 7.81
C SER A 104 -7.62 10.12 6.77
N SER A 105 -7.96 11.14 5.96
CA SER A 105 -8.97 11.03 4.90
C SER A 105 -8.52 10.12 3.76
N LEU A 106 -7.27 10.23 3.33
CA LEU A 106 -6.68 9.32 2.35
C LEU A 106 -6.69 7.88 2.86
N GLN A 107 -6.29 7.68 4.12
CA GLN A 107 -6.24 6.35 4.72
C GLN A 107 -7.63 5.72 4.77
N GLU A 108 -8.66 6.48 5.18
CA GLU A 108 -10.05 5.99 5.16
C GLU A 108 -10.51 5.57 3.77
N VAL A 109 -10.24 6.38 2.74
CA VAL A 109 -10.60 6.05 1.35
C VAL A 109 -9.81 4.84 0.85
N THR A 110 -8.54 4.73 1.20
CA THR A 110 -7.70 3.56 0.86
C THR A 110 -8.28 2.28 1.45
N GLU A 111 -8.66 2.31 2.72
CA GLU A 111 -9.27 1.18 3.41
C GLU A 111 -10.63 0.80 2.82
N GLU A 112 -11.46 1.77 2.46
CA GLU A 112 -12.74 1.53 1.77
C GLU A 112 -12.52 0.79 0.45
N ILE A 113 -11.58 1.25 -0.38
CA ILE A 113 -11.25 0.62 -1.66
C ILE A 113 -10.76 -0.82 -1.43
N MET A 114 -9.82 -1.02 -0.51
CA MET A 114 -9.29 -2.35 -0.19
C MET A 114 -10.37 -3.31 0.31
N LEU A 115 -11.28 -2.85 1.15
CA LEU A 115 -12.39 -3.66 1.67
C LEU A 115 -13.39 -4.01 0.58
N LYS A 116 -13.77 -3.05 -0.29
CA LYS A 116 -14.67 -3.31 -1.42
C LYS A 116 -14.05 -4.35 -2.37
N MET A 117 -12.79 -4.19 -2.74
CA MET A 117 -12.07 -5.17 -3.59
C MET A 117 -12.03 -6.55 -2.92
N ALA A 118 -11.70 -6.61 -1.62
CA ALA A 118 -11.62 -7.86 -0.88
C ALA A 118 -12.97 -8.60 -0.86
N ARG A 119 -14.07 -7.90 -0.60
CA ARG A 119 -15.43 -8.47 -0.62
C ARG A 119 -15.79 -8.97 -2.02
N HIS A 120 -15.55 -8.15 -3.03
CA HIS A 120 -15.82 -8.52 -4.42
C HIS A 120 -15.05 -9.76 -4.87
N ILE A 121 -13.75 -9.84 -4.56
CA ILE A 121 -12.93 -11.02 -4.87
C ILE A 121 -13.47 -12.25 -4.13
N ARG A 122 -13.84 -12.11 -2.85
CA ARG A 122 -14.42 -13.20 -2.07
C ARG A 122 -15.71 -13.73 -2.69
N GLU A 123 -16.60 -12.82 -3.09
CA GLU A 123 -17.89 -13.18 -3.76
C GLU A 123 -17.65 -13.86 -5.11
N LYS A 124 -16.74 -13.34 -5.92
CA LYS A 124 -16.45 -13.87 -7.26
C LYS A 124 -15.74 -15.22 -7.26
N THR A 125 -14.89 -15.48 -6.27
CA THR A 125 -14.02 -16.66 -6.27
C THR A 125 -14.46 -17.76 -5.31
N GLY A 126 -15.22 -17.39 -4.27
CA GLY A 126 -15.54 -18.31 -3.16
C GLY A 126 -14.32 -18.75 -2.33
N THR A 127 -13.11 -18.24 -2.64
CA THR A 127 -11.86 -18.66 -1.96
C THR A 127 -11.83 -18.22 -0.51
N LYS A 128 -11.26 -19.05 0.35
CA LYS A 128 -11.18 -18.79 1.80
C LYS A 128 -9.90 -18.06 2.19
N ASN A 129 -8.89 -18.09 1.35
CA ASN A 129 -7.58 -17.55 1.60
C ASN A 129 -7.27 -16.39 0.67
N LEU A 130 -6.71 -15.31 1.20
CA LEU A 130 -6.25 -14.14 0.46
C LEU A 130 -4.74 -14.02 0.59
N CYS A 131 -4.05 -13.85 -0.54
CA CYS A 131 -2.65 -13.45 -0.59
C CYS A 131 -2.55 -12.02 -1.13
N LEU A 132 -1.79 -11.17 -0.45
CA LEU A 132 -1.55 -9.78 -0.84
C LEU A 132 -0.09 -9.58 -1.20
N ALA A 133 0.15 -8.92 -2.34
CA ALA A 133 1.45 -8.47 -2.80
C ALA A 133 1.31 -7.14 -3.55
N GLY A 134 2.41 -6.44 -3.78
CA GLY A 134 2.46 -5.07 -4.31
C GLY A 134 2.66 -4.04 -3.21
N GLY A 135 3.05 -2.80 -3.58
CA GLY A 135 3.37 -1.74 -2.61
C GLY A 135 2.22 -1.43 -1.65
N VAL A 136 0.97 -1.44 -2.12
CA VAL A 136 -0.22 -1.20 -1.27
C VAL A 136 -0.42 -2.30 -0.21
N ALA A 137 0.05 -3.53 -0.46
CA ALA A 137 0.01 -4.61 0.53
C ALA A 137 0.90 -4.35 1.76
N LEU A 138 1.73 -3.31 1.74
CA LEU A 138 2.45 -2.82 2.92
C LEU A 138 1.59 -1.93 3.84
N ASN A 139 0.37 -1.57 3.41
CA ASN A 139 -0.57 -0.83 4.25
C ASN A 139 -1.16 -1.76 5.33
N CYS A 140 -0.45 -1.87 6.46
CA CYS A 140 -0.83 -2.77 7.55
C CYS A 140 -2.18 -2.39 8.19
N VAL A 141 -2.61 -1.13 8.10
CA VAL A 141 -3.89 -0.67 8.64
C VAL A 141 -5.04 -1.22 7.80
N GLY A 142 -4.95 -1.09 6.46
CA GLY A 142 -5.93 -1.68 5.53
C GLY A 142 -5.96 -3.20 5.62
N ASN A 143 -4.80 -3.86 5.68
CA ASN A 143 -4.70 -5.30 5.89
C ASN A 143 -5.36 -5.75 7.20
N GLY A 144 -5.14 -5.00 8.28
CA GLY A 144 -5.75 -5.25 9.58
C GLY A 144 -7.28 -5.12 9.54
N LYS A 145 -7.83 -4.21 8.73
CA LYS A 145 -9.29 -4.09 8.55
C LYS A 145 -9.88 -5.29 7.80
N ILE A 146 -9.22 -5.77 6.74
CA ILE A 146 -9.65 -6.98 6.02
C ILE A 146 -9.72 -8.19 6.97
N LEU A 147 -8.72 -8.33 7.86
CA LEU A 147 -8.70 -9.37 8.88
C LEU A 147 -9.84 -9.22 9.90
N LYS A 148 -10.06 -8.00 10.41
CA LYS A 148 -11.10 -7.72 11.42
C LYS A 148 -12.50 -7.98 10.88
N GLU A 149 -12.76 -7.69 9.62
CA GLU A 149 -14.06 -7.94 8.98
C GLU A 149 -14.29 -9.42 8.60
N LYS A 150 -13.28 -10.29 8.79
CA LYS A 150 -13.38 -11.73 8.54
C LYS A 150 -13.90 -12.08 7.14
N ILE A 151 -13.53 -11.24 6.13
CA ILE A 151 -13.91 -11.48 4.73
C ILE A 151 -13.30 -12.79 4.22
N PHE A 152 -12.08 -13.10 4.67
CA PHE A 152 -11.37 -14.34 4.40
C PHE A 152 -11.07 -15.08 5.71
N GLU A 153 -10.96 -16.40 5.64
CA GLU A 153 -10.56 -17.22 6.79
C GLU A 153 -9.06 -16.98 7.12
N ASN A 154 -8.24 -16.84 6.08
CA ASN A 154 -6.82 -16.56 6.21
C ASN A 154 -6.40 -15.45 5.27
N VAL A 155 -5.53 -14.57 5.75
CA VAL A 155 -4.88 -13.51 4.95
C VAL A 155 -3.38 -13.63 5.13
N TRP A 156 -2.67 -13.71 4.01
CA TRP A 156 -1.22 -13.74 3.99
C TRP A 156 -0.70 -12.55 3.20
N VAL A 157 0.23 -11.83 3.77
CA VAL A 157 0.89 -10.69 3.13
C VAL A 157 2.35 -11.07 2.90
N GLN A 158 2.82 -10.96 1.65
CA GLN A 158 4.23 -11.15 1.35
C GLN A 158 5.08 -10.17 2.16
N PRO A 159 6.05 -10.61 2.99
CA PRO A 159 6.85 -9.72 3.83
C PRO A 159 7.58 -8.62 3.06
N ALA A 160 8.13 -8.94 1.88
CA ALA A 160 8.68 -7.97 0.94
C ALA A 160 7.65 -7.70 -0.17
N ALA A 161 6.48 -7.14 0.19
CA ALA A 161 5.35 -7.02 -0.72
C ALA A 161 5.59 -6.07 -1.90
N GLY A 162 6.44 -5.05 -1.75
CA GLY A 162 6.81 -4.09 -2.80
C GLY A 162 7.88 -4.62 -3.74
N ASP A 163 8.59 -3.71 -4.39
CA ASP A 163 9.58 -4.00 -5.44
C ASP A 163 10.70 -4.95 -4.98
N ALA A 164 11.07 -4.88 -3.69
CA ALA A 164 12.09 -5.79 -3.12
C ALA A 164 11.72 -7.28 -3.24
N GLY A 165 10.43 -7.61 -3.26
CA GLY A 165 9.96 -8.99 -3.46
C GLY A 165 10.09 -9.51 -4.88
N GLY A 166 10.36 -8.63 -5.85
CA GLY A 166 10.53 -9.00 -7.25
C GLY A 166 11.66 -10.01 -7.46
N ALA A 167 12.77 -9.86 -6.74
CA ALA A 167 13.90 -10.79 -6.81
C ALA A 167 13.50 -12.22 -6.40
N LEU A 168 12.80 -12.37 -5.27
CA LEU A 168 12.26 -13.65 -4.82
C LEU A 168 11.23 -14.20 -5.83
N GLY A 169 10.34 -13.33 -6.31
CA GLY A 169 9.30 -13.69 -7.28
C GLY A 169 9.89 -14.22 -8.58
N VAL A 170 10.92 -13.58 -9.13
CA VAL A 170 11.63 -14.05 -10.34
C VAL A 170 12.29 -15.40 -10.09
N ALA A 171 12.98 -15.58 -8.97
CA ALA A 171 13.61 -16.85 -8.64
C ALA A 171 12.59 -18.00 -8.56
N LEU A 172 11.47 -17.78 -7.88
CA LEU A 172 10.40 -18.78 -7.76
C LEU A 172 9.68 -19.04 -9.09
N CYS A 173 9.41 -17.99 -9.87
CA CYS A 173 8.82 -18.10 -11.20
C CYS A 173 9.71 -18.91 -12.13
N THR A 174 11.02 -18.60 -12.17
CA THR A 174 11.99 -19.35 -12.95
C THR A 174 12.02 -20.83 -12.54
N TRP A 175 12.11 -21.09 -11.25
CA TRP A 175 12.19 -22.47 -10.75
C TRP A 175 10.93 -23.28 -11.03
N TYR A 176 9.77 -22.75 -10.73
CA TYR A 176 8.51 -23.52 -10.80
C TYR A 176 7.83 -23.43 -12.16
N GLN A 177 7.86 -22.28 -12.83
CA GLN A 177 7.12 -22.09 -14.09
C GLN A 177 8.02 -22.32 -15.30
N LEU A 178 9.19 -21.71 -15.38
CA LEU A 178 10.07 -21.85 -16.53
C LEU A 178 10.75 -23.24 -16.57
N LEU A 179 11.29 -23.69 -15.44
CA LEU A 179 11.96 -24.98 -15.32
C LEU A 179 11.01 -26.15 -14.98
N ASN A 180 9.71 -25.88 -14.85
CA ASN A 180 8.67 -26.88 -14.57
C ASN A 180 8.94 -27.78 -13.34
N ASN A 181 9.66 -27.28 -12.34
CA ASN A 181 9.89 -28.04 -11.12
C ASN A 181 8.60 -28.19 -10.31
N LYS A 182 8.37 -29.37 -9.76
CA LYS A 182 7.18 -29.63 -8.93
C LYS A 182 7.27 -28.87 -7.61
N ARG A 183 6.23 -28.09 -7.29
CA ARG A 183 6.11 -27.46 -5.99
C ARG A 183 5.67 -28.46 -4.94
N LYS A 184 6.45 -28.59 -3.87
CA LYS A 184 6.04 -29.30 -2.64
C LYS A 184 5.75 -28.24 -1.60
N ALA A 185 4.46 -27.98 -1.37
CA ALA A 185 4.03 -27.13 -0.25
C ALA A 185 4.32 -27.85 1.07
N ASN A 186 4.73 -27.11 2.08
CA ASN A 186 4.80 -27.58 3.45
C ASN A 186 3.86 -26.72 4.32
N GLU A 187 3.50 -27.22 5.47
CA GLU A 187 2.63 -26.52 6.41
C GLU A 187 3.35 -25.48 7.25
N LYS A 188 4.68 -25.38 7.09
CA LYS A 188 5.53 -24.42 7.81
C LYS A 188 5.78 -23.21 6.94
N ASP A 189 5.88 -22.03 7.55
CA ASP A 189 6.27 -20.81 6.89
C ASP A 189 7.71 -20.90 6.36
N SER A 190 7.84 -21.08 5.03
CA SER A 190 9.13 -21.14 4.35
C SER A 190 9.89 -19.81 4.39
N MET A 191 9.18 -18.70 4.61
CA MET A 191 9.76 -17.37 4.76
C MET A 191 10.28 -17.12 6.19
N LYS A 192 9.95 -18.01 7.15
CA LYS A 192 10.37 -17.88 8.56
C LYS A 192 10.12 -16.47 9.13
N GLY A 193 8.98 -15.86 8.80
CA GLY A 193 8.68 -14.47 9.16
C GLY A 193 9.64 -13.44 8.57
N ALA A 194 10.28 -13.75 7.43
CA ALA A 194 11.33 -12.96 6.78
C ALA A 194 12.72 -12.99 7.47
N TYR A 195 12.93 -13.84 8.46
CA TYR A 195 14.25 -14.06 9.09
C TYR A 195 15.08 -15.05 8.25
N LEU A 196 15.55 -14.59 7.09
CA LEU A 196 16.29 -15.41 6.12
C LEU A 196 17.80 -15.17 6.16
N GLY A 197 18.25 -14.17 6.92
CA GLY A 197 19.65 -13.84 7.09
C GLY A 197 20.40 -14.79 8.05
N PRO A 198 21.72 -14.61 8.20
CA PRO A 198 22.49 -15.33 9.20
C PRO A 198 22.03 -14.98 10.62
N GLN A 199 22.10 -15.94 11.51
CA GLN A 199 21.82 -15.77 12.93
C GLN A 199 23.12 -15.84 13.71
N PHE A 200 23.34 -14.88 14.57
CA PHE A 200 24.47 -14.84 15.52
C PHE A 200 23.94 -15.02 16.92
N LYS A 201 24.65 -15.76 17.74
CA LYS A 201 24.35 -15.89 19.15
C LYS A 201 24.93 -14.72 19.93
N GLU A 202 24.37 -14.44 21.10
CA GLU A 202 24.80 -13.32 21.95
C GLU A 202 26.27 -13.42 22.33
N ASP A 203 26.76 -14.61 22.67
CA ASP A 203 28.17 -14.87 22.97
C ASP A 203 29.09 -14.64 21.76
N GLU A 204 28.68 -14.97 20.56
CA GLU A 204 29.41 -14.67 19.32
C GLU A 204 29.53 -13.17 19.09
N ILE A 205 28.43 -12.43 19.33
CA ILE A 205 28.39 -10.97 19.18
C ILE A 205 29.30 -10.31 20.24
N MET A 206 29.20 -10.75 21.51
CA MET A 206 30.01 -10.21 22.58
C MET A 206 31.51 -10.46 22.37
N ASN A 207 31.90 -11.68 21.99
CA ASN A 207 33.28 -12.02 21.70
C ASN A 207 33.86 -11.18 20.53
N TYR A 208 33.03 -10.86 19.52
CA TYR A 208 33.44 -10.01 18.42
C TYR A 208 33.63 -8.55 18.85
N LEU A 209 32.78 -8.04 19.75
CA LEU A 209 32.88 -6.66 20.26
C LEU A 209 34.04 -6.46 21.22
N ASP A 210 34.48 -7.52 21.94
CA ASP A 210 35.59 -7.50 22.90
C ASP A 210 36.95 -7.75 22.24
N SER A 211 36.97 -8.08 20.93
CA SER A 211 38.20 -8.32 20.15
C SER A 211 38.70 -7.08 19.43
#